data_ec5b9af2207d909c228790d92921a647
#
_entry.id   ec5b9af2207d909c228790d92921a647
#
_cell.length_a   1.000
_cell.length_b   1.000
_cell.length_c   1.000
_cell.angle_alpha   90.00
_cell.angle_beta   90.00
_cell.angle_gamma   90.00
#
_symmetry.space_group_name_H-M   'P 1'
#
loop_
_entity.id
_entity.type
_entity.pdbx_description
1 polymer ?
#
loop_
_entity_poly.entity_id
_entity_poly.type
_entity_poly.pdbx_seq_one_letter_code
_entity_poly.pdbx_strand_id
1 'polypeptide(L)'
;MSNLKVAETILSQLGGNKFRVMTGAKNFGGTEDSLSMRIGRNSSNSNYLKITLNSMDTYDMKFCKLTRRFEEKSVTEYNNIYNDMLTDQFTAHTGMYTSLF
;
A
#
# COMPACT_ATOMS: atom_id res chain seq x y z
N MET A 1 3.81 -21.18 10.11
CA MET A 1 3.01 -20.57 9.03
C MET A 1 2.78 -19.10 9.33
N SER A 2 3.07 -18.27 8.37
CA SER A 2 2.76 -16.85 8.53
C SER A 2 1.23 -16.64 8.50
N ASN A 3 0.74 -15.79 9.38
CA ASN A 3 -0.67 -15.43 9.45
C ASN A 3 -0.89 -14.23 8.53
N LEU A 4 -1.60 -14.42 7.43
CA LEU A 4 -1.84 -13.37 6.44
C LEU A 4 -3.15 -12.61 6.65
N LYS A 5 -3.80 -12.79 7.80
CA LYS A 5 -5.08 -12.12 8.08
C LYS A 5 -4.97 -10.60 8.00
N VAL A 6 -3.90 -10.03 8.54
CA VAL A 6 -3.70 -8.58 8.50
C VAL A 6 -3.51 -8.12 7.07
N ALA A 7 -2.69 -8.82 6.29
CA ALA A 7 -2.49 -8.48 4.89
C ALA A 7 -3.79 -8.54 4.08
N GLU A 8 -4.60 -9.57 4.31
CA GLU A 8 -5.90 -9.71 3.64
C GLU A 8 -6.86 -8.59 4.04
N THR A 9 -6.87 -8.23 5.33
CA THR A 9 -7.69 -7.14 5.83
C THR A 9 -7.28 -5.82 5.21
N ILE A 10 -5.98 -5.54 5.12
CA ILE A 10 -5.47 -4.33 4.49
C ILE A 10 -5.92 -4.25 3.03
N LEU A 11 -5.77 -5.34 2.29
CA LEU A 11 -6.16 -5.36 0.88
C LEU A 11 -7.66 -5.13 0.73
N SER A 12 -8.47 -5.73 1.59
CA SER A 12 -9.92 -5.53 1.58
C SER A 12 -10.29 -4.06 1.86
N GLN A 13 -9.61 -3.43 2.80
CA GLN A 13 -9.85 -2.03 3.14
C GLN A 13 -9.43 -1.07 2.01
N LEU A 14 -8.43 -1.45 1.22
CA LEU A 14 -8.03 -0.68 0.04
C LEU A 14 -9.01 -0.82 -1.12
N GLY A 15 -9.86 -1.82 -1.10
CA GLY A 15 -10.84 -2.03 -2.15
C GLY A 15 -10.76 -3.38 -2.87
N GLY A 16 -9.84 -4.24 -2.43
CA GLY A 16 -9.72 -5.58 -2.97
C GLY A 16 -9.40 -5.58 -4.47
N ASN A 17 -10.19 -6.31 -5.23
CA ASN A 17 -9.95 -6.45 -6.67
C ASN A 17 -10.09 -5.13 -7.43
N LYS A 18 -10.98 -4.25 -7.01
CA LYS A 18 -11.11 -2.91 -7.62
C LYS A 18 -9.84 -2.11 -7.47
N PHE A 19 -9.22 -2.16 -6.29
CA PHE A 19 -7.95 -1.50 -6.04
C PHE A 19 -6.88 -2.01 -7.00
N ARG A 20 -6.79 -3.33 -7.16
CA ARG A 20 -5.79 -3.93 -8.06
C ARG A 20 -5.97 -3.46 -9.50
N VAL A 21 -7.19 -3.43 -9.98
CA VAL A 21 -7.51 -3.03 -11.35
C VAL A 21 -7.23 -1.55 -11.57
N MET A 22 -7.64 -0.70 -10.62
CA MET A 22 -7.51 0.74 -10.76
C MET A 22 -6.07 1.25 -10.64
N THR A 23 -5.23 0.54 -9.88
CA THR A 23 -3.89 1.03 -9.56
C THR A 23 -2.78 0.24 -10.23
N GLY A 24 -3.10 -0.87 -10.88
CA GLY A 24 -2.08 -1.75 -11.43
C GLY A 24 -1.27 -2.49 -10.36
N ALA A 25 -1.80 -2.59 -9.16
CA ALA A 25 -1.10 -3.24 -8.05
C ALA A 25 -0.89 -4.73 -8.35
N LYS A 26 0.32 -5.20 -8.07
CA LYS A 26 0.71 -6.58 -8.33
C LYS A 26 1.86 -6.99 -7.41
N ASN A 27 2.26 -8.24 -7.49
CA ASN A 27 3.37 -8.79 -6.70
C ASN A 27 3.14 -8.59 -5.20
N PHE A 28 1.94 -8.96 -4.75
CA PHE A 28 1.57 -8.83 -3.35
C PHE A 28 2.42 -9.74 -2.47
N GLY A 29 2.93 -9.18 -1.38
CA GLY A 29 3.59 -9.92 -0.33
C GLY A 29 2.96 -9.59 1.01
N GLY A 30 2.95 -10.55 1.92
CA GLY A 30 2.36 -10.34 3.23
C GLY A 30 3.24 -10.90 4.34
N THR A 31 3.17 -10.27 5.51
CA THR A 31 3.76 -10.77 6.74
C THR A 31 2.65 -10.82 7.79
N GLU A 32 3.00 -11.10 9.04
CA GLU A 32 2.04 -11.16 10.13
C GLU A 32 1.30 -9.83 10.33
N ASP A 33 1.92 -8.72 10.00
CA ASP A 33 1.40 -7.38 10.29
C ASP A 33 1.44 -6.42 9.10
N SER A 34 1.82 -6.89 7.91
CA SER A 34 1.97 -5.97 6.78
C SER A 34 1.55 -6.58 5.45
N LEU A 35 1.27 -5.68 4.51
CA LEU A 35 1.02 -6.01 3.10
C LEU A 35 1.94 -5.13 2.26
N SER A 36 2.65 -5.74 1.32
CA SER A 36 3.48 -5.00 0.36
C SER A 36 3.05 -5.33 -1.05
N MET A 37 3.32 -4.40 -1.97
CA MET A 37 2.90 -4.56 -3.36
C MET A 37 3.67 -3.62 -4.27
N ARG A 38 3.72 -3.98 -5.54
CA ARG A 38 4.13 -3.06 -6.59
C ARG A 38 2.89 -2.33 -7.11
N ILE A 39 3.03 -1.03 -7.33
CA ILE A 39 1.94 -0.22 -7.87
C ILE A 39 2.32 0.28 -9.26
N GLY A 40 1.30 0.59 -10.05
CA GLY A 40 1.48 1.06 -11.41
C GLY A 40 2.03 2.47 -11.49
N ARG A 41 2.29 2.91 -12.70
CA ARG A 41 2.84 4.25 -12.94
C ARG A 41 1.89 5.32 -12.38
N ASN A 42 2.47 6.29 -11.66
CA ASN A 42 1.69 7.34 -11.01
C ASN A 42 2.51 8.63 -10.92
N SER A 43 1.85 9.71 -10.49
CA SER A 43 2.47 11.03 -10.44
C SER A 43 3.58 11.17 -9.39
N SER A 44 3.61 10.29 -8.38
CA SER A 44 4.62 10.33 -7.33
C SER A 44 5.92 9.61 -7.72
N ASN A 45 5.92 8.88 -8.84
CA ASN A 45 7.01 7.99 -9.25
C ASN A 45 7.30 6.85 -8.28
N SER A 46 6.45 6.65 -7.27
CA SER A 46 6.57 5.49 -6.39
C SER A 46 6.09 4.24 -7.13
N ASN A 47 6.83 3.14 -7.00
CA ASN A 47 6.44 1.87 -7.60
C ASN A 47 6.26 0.75 -6.57
N TYR A 48 6.41 1.07 -5.29
CA TYR A 48 6.33 0.10 -4.22
C TYR A 48 5.60 0.72 -3.03
N LEU A 49 4.71 -0.05 -2.43
CA LEU A 49 3.95 0.36 -1.25
C LEU A 49 3.99 -0.76 -0.22
N LYS A 50 4.28 -0.41 1.02
CA LYS A 50 4.18 -1.32 2.15
C LYS A 50 3.30 -0.68 3.22
N ILE A 51 2.29 -1.42 3.66
CA ILE A 51 1.38 -0.97 4.71
C ILE A 51 1.53 -1.91 5.89
N THR A 52 1.84 -1.37 7.06
CA THR A 52 2.10 -2.14 8.27
C THR A 52 1.10 -1.74 9.35
N LEU A 53 0.48 -2.73 9.99
CA LEU A 53 -0.35 -2.50 11.18
C LEU A 53 0.59 -2.27 12.37
N ASN A 54 0.47 -1.12 13.02
CA ASN A 54 1.32 -0.78 14.16
C ASN A 54 0.63 -1.13 15.48
N SER A 55 1.35 -0.94 16.58
CA SER A 55 0.87 -1.31 17.92
C SER A 55 -0.30 -0.48 18.42
N MET A 56 -0.63 0.60 17.74
CA MET A 56 -1.75 1.48 18.10
C MET A 56 -3.02 1.19 17.29
N ASP A 57 -3.06 0.07 16.58
CA ASP A 57 -4.15 -0.33 15.68
C ASP A 57 -4.38 0.66 14.53
N THR A 58 -3.35 1.40 14.17
CA THR A 58 -3.35 2.23 12.97
C THR A 58 -2.32 1.67 12.00
N TYR A 59 -2.25 2.27 10.80
CA TYR A 59 -1.36 1.78 9.75
C TYR A 59 -0.27 2.77 9.43
N ASP A 60 0.90 2.24 9.12
CA ASP A 60 2.01 3.02 8.57
C ASP A 60 2.13 2.67 7.09
N MET A 61 2.10 3.69 6.23
CA MET A 61 2.20 3.53 4.79
C MET A 61 3.56 4.03 4.33
N LYS A 62 4.28 3.18 3.62
CA LYS A 62 5.60 3.53 3.08
C LYS A 62 5.56 3.42 1.57
N PHE A 63 5.77 4.55 0.90
CA PHE A 63 5.90 4.62 -0.56
C PHE A 63 7.35 4.83 -0.92
N CYS A 64 7.83 4.09 -1.90
CA CYS A 64 9.19 4.29 -2.38
C CYS A 64 9.33 3.86 -3.83
N LYS A 65 10.45 4.19 -4.43
CA LYS A 65 10.84 3.70 -5.74
C LYS A 65 11.90 2.62 -5.58
N LEU A 66 11.54 1.38 -5.93
CA LEU A 66 12.51 0.29 -5.96
C LEU A 66 13.25 0.31 -7.28
N THR A 67 14.57 0.27 -7.21
CA THR A 67 15.42 0.13 -8.39
C THR A 67 15.52 -1.34 -8.79
N ARG A 68 16.18 -1.60 -9.92
CA ARG A 68 16.45 -2.97 -10.36
C ARG A 68 17.27 -3.77 -9.36
N ARG A 69 18.03 -3.08 -8.51
CA ARG A 69 18.84 -3.69 -7.46
C ARG A 69 18.12 -3.78 -6.12
N PHE A 70 16.81 -3.48 -6.12
CA PHE A 70 15.97 -3.47 -4.92
C PHE A 70 16.41 -2.42 -3.89
N GLU A 71 17.05 -1.35 -4.34
CA GLU A 71 17.35 -0.22 -3.49
C GLU A 71 16.13 0.69 -3.40
N GLU A 72 15.83 1.15 -2.18
CA GLU A 72 14.71 2.05 -1.96
C GLU A 72 15.17 3.49 -2.15
N LYS A 73 14.46 4.21 -3.03
CA LYS A 73 14.71 5.62 -3.28
C LYS A 73 13.43 6.42 -3.12
N SER A 74 13.57 7.70 -2.81
CA SER A 74 12.43 8.62 -2.67
C SER A 74 11.40 8.08 -1.67
N VAL A 75 11.88 7.61 -0.51
CA VAL A 75 11.03 7.01 0.51
C VAL A 75 10.17 8.09 1.16
N THR A 76 8.86 7.87 1.20
CA THR A 76 7.91 8.71 1.91
C THR A 76 7.09 7.83 2.83
N GLU A 77 7.00 8.20 4.10
CA GLU A 77 6.24 7.44 5.09
C GLU A 77 5.13 8.30 5.69
N TYR A 78 3.97 7.67 5.86
CA TYR A 78 2.82 8.25 6.55
C TYR A 78 2.49 7.33 7.71
N ASN A 79 2.47 7.86 8.92
CA ASN A 79 2.28 7.07 10.13
C ASN A 79 0.90 7.32 10.73
N ASN A 80 0.41 6.32 11.47
CA ASN A 80 -0.83 6.43 12.24
C ASN A 80 -2.04 6.75 11.36
N ILE A 81 -2.15 6.05 10.23
CA ILE A 81 -3.27 6.18 9.31
C ILE A 81 -4.38 5.23 9.76
N TYR A 82 -5.60 5.76 9.96
CA TYR A 82 -6.74 4.94 10.32
C TYR A 82 -7.19 4.10 9.13
N ASN A 83 -7.83 2.97 9.41
CA ASN A 83 -8.24 2.01 8.38
C ASN A 83 -9.18 2.62 7.32
N ASP A 84 -10.01 3.57 7.70
CA ASP A 84 -10.92 4.25 6.78
C ASP A 84 -10.25 5.39 5.99
N MET A 85 -8.97 5.68 6.28
CA MET A 85 -8.21 6.72 5.60
C MET A 85 -7.15 6.16 4.65
N LEU A 86 -7.02 4.83 4.55
CA LEU A 86 -5.98 4.22 3.71
C LEU A 86 -6.12 4.60 2.24
N THR A 87 -7.33 4.53 1.70
CA THR A 87 -7.57 4.88 0.30
C THR A 87 -7.36 6.35 0.03
N ASP A 88 -7.78 7.22 0.95
CA ASP A 88 -7.60 8.66 0.82
C ASP A 88 -6.11 9.00 0.81
N GLN A 89 -5.33 8.42 1.72
CA GLN A 89 -3.90 8.68 1.78
C GLN A 89 -3.19 8.14 0.54
N PHE A 90 -3.59 6.97 0.05
CA PHE A 90 -3.05 6.41 -1.18
C PHE A 90 -3.30 7.34 -2.36
N THR A 91 -4.53 7.80 -2.53
CA THR A 91 -4.88 8.72 -3.62
C THR A 91 -4.15 10.05 -3.49
N ALA A 92 -4.05 10.58 -2.27
CA ALA A 92 -3.34 11.85 -2.03
C ALA A 92 -1.87 11.76 -2.44
N HIS A 93 -1.21 10.63 -2.19
CA HIS A 93 0.20 10.47 -2.54
C HIS A 93 0.41 10.19 -4.02
N THR A 94 -0.35 9.26 -4.59
CA THR A 94 -0.10 8.75 -5.93
C THR A 94 -0.88 9.47 -7.03
N GLY A 95 -1.98 10.12 -6.68
CA GLY A 95 -2.90 10.69 -7.66
C GLY A 95 -3.79 9.66 -8.32
N MET A 96 -3.66 8.38 -7.97
CA MET A 96 -4.49 7.31 -8.52
C MET A 96 -5.72 7.06 -7.65
N TYR A 97 -6.86 6.89 -8.28
CA TYR A 97 -8.08 6.50 -7.57
C TYR A 97 -8.11 4.99 -7.34
N THR A 98 -8.69 4.58 -6.23
CA THR A 98 -8.80 3.17 -5.85
C THR A 98 -10.12 2.54 -6.30
N SER A 99 -11.06 3.36 -6.75
CA SER A 99 -12.34 2.90 -7.29
C SER A 99 -12.87 3.93 -8.28
N LEU A 100 -13.84 3.53 -9.09
CA LEU A 100 -14.48 4.41 -10.05
C LEU A 100 -15.51 5.36 -9.40
N PHE A 101 -15.91 5.05 -8.19
CA PHE A 101 -16.95 5.80 -7.48
C PHE A 101 -16.51 6.17 -6.09
#